data_8f0031b6812fe698f6f5115cf4656e69
#
_entry.id   8f0031b6812fe698f6f5115cf4656e69
#
_cell.length_a   1.000
_cell.length_b   1.000
_cell.length_c   1.000
_cell.angle_alpha   90.00
_cell.angle_beta   90.00
_cell.angle_gamma   90.00
#
_symmetry.space_group_name_H-M   'P 1'
#
loop_
_entity.id
_entity.type
_entity.pdbx_description
1 polymer ?
#
loop_
_entity_poly.entity_id
_entity_poly.type
_entity_poly.pdbx_seq_one_letter_code
_entity_poly.pdbx_strand_id
1 'polypeptide(L)'
;SALLSGADAIPDGSYAIDNMKLTVVPFRNGVMLAVACGLAESRGLNRVMLANHGGDHTVYPDCRPEFISAMSQAMETGTDTHVGIWAPFTGLTKGQIAAIGKELGIDYSLTYSCYKGGKVHCGTCATCIERREALLDAGIFDNTVYEKDMQ
;
A
#
# COMPACT_ATOMS: atom_id res chain seq x y z
N SER A 1 13.63 -8.33 -5.61
CA SER A 1 13.09 -7.10 -5.02
C SER A 1 14.05 -6.51 -4.01
N ALA A 2 14.29 -5.20 -4.07
CA ALA A 2 15.11 -4.46 -3.11
C ALA A 2 14.54 -4.47 -1.67
N LEU A 3 13.33 -4.97 -1.48
CA LEU A 3 12.70 -5.13 -0.16
C LEU A 3 13.08 -6.44 0.55
N LEU A 4 13.85 -7.32 -0.11
CA LEU A 4 14.27 -8.58 0.46
C LEU A 4 15.68 -8.47 1.07
N SER A 5 15.94 -9.23 2.14
CA SER A 5 17.27 -9.25 2.77
C SER A 5 18.36 -9.71 1.78
N GLY A 6 19.48 -9.00 1.74
CA GLY A 6 20.57 -9.29 0.82
C GLY A 6 20.38 -8.77 -0.61
N ALA A 7 19.33 -8.00 -0.87
CA ALA A 7 19.08 -7.35 -2.15
C ALA A 7 19.81 -5.99 -2.27
N ASP A 8 19.67 -5.37 -3.44
CA ASP A 8 20.19 -4.03 -3.71
C ASP A 8 19.61 -2.99 -2.75
N ALA A 9 20.33 -1.88 -2.57
CA ALA A 9 19.88 -0.80 -1.71
C ALA A 9 18.59 -0.16 -2.23
N ILE A 10 17.72 0.26 -1.33
CA ILE A 10 16.51 1.03 -1.65
C ILE A 10 16.95 2.35 -2.30
N PRO A 11 16.51 2.64 -3.53
CA PRO A 11 16.92 3.86 -4.24
C PRO A 11 16.36 5.13 -3.57
N ASP A 12 17.09 6.21 -3.70
CA ASP A 12 16.62 7.56 -3.41
C ASP A 12 15.88 8.14 -4.63
N GLY A 13 15.05 9.15 -4.40
CA GLY A 13 14.33 9.88 -5.43
C GLY A 13 12.82 9.65 -5.44
N SER A 14 12.14 10.42 -6.30
CA SER A 14 10.68 10.42 -6.44
C SER A 14 10.11 9.06 -6.89
N TYR A 15 8.82 8.89 -6.70
CA TYR A 15 8.05 7.73 -7.15
C TYR A 15 8.03 7.69 -8.68
N ALA A 16 9.04 7.05 -9.28
CA ALA A 16 9.16 6.85 -10.71
C ALA A 16 9.09 5.35 -11.03
N ILE A 17 8.53 5.02 -12.20
CA ILE A 17 8.30 3.61 -12.61
C ILE A 17 9.57 2.76 -12.51
N ASP A 18 10.71 3.28 -12.94
CA ASP A 18 11.97 2.52 -12.95
C ASP A 18 12.52 2.28 -11.54
N ASN A 19 12.43 3.25 -10.65
CA ASN A 19 12.83 3.10 -9.24
C ASN A 19 11.91 2.12 -8.50
N MET A 20 10.62 2.21 -8.76
CA MET A 20 9.61 1.40 -8.07
C MET A 20 9.58 -0.07 -8.54
N LYS A 21 9.97 -0.36 -9.79
CA LYS A 21 10.13 -1.74 -10.28
C LYS A 21 11.09 -2.56 -9.41
N LEU A 22 12.11 -1.94 -8.83
CA LEU A 22 13.06 -2.60 -7.93
C LEU A 22 12.41 -3.04 -6.61
N THR A 23 11.31 -2.41 -6.19
CA THR A 23 10.59 -2.73 -4.96
C THR A 23 9.48 -3.77 -5.16
N VAL A 24 9.17 -4.16 -6.40
CA VAL A 24 8.13 -5.14 -6.71
C VAL A 24 8.48 -6.50 -6.08
N VAL A 25 7.59 -7.02 -5.26
CA VAL A 25 7.55 -8.42 -4.84
C VAL A 25 6.49 -9.09 -5.71
N PRO A 26 6.88 -9.95 -6.68
CA PRO A 26 5.95 -10.50 -7.65
C PRO A 26 4.75 -11.18 -7.01
N PHE A 27 3.55 -10.81 -7.44
CA PHE A 27 2.28 -11.42 -7.01
C PHE A 27 2.04 -11.43 -5.49
N ARG A 28 2.63 -10.47 -4.75
CA ARG A 28 2.53 -10.41 -3.29
C ARG A 28 1.09 -10.33 -2.82
N ASN A 29 0.27 -9.44 -3.41
CA ASN A 29 -1.13 -9.30 -3.04
C ASN A 29 -1.93 -10.56 -3.32
N GLY A 30 -1.66 -11.26 -4.42
CA GLY A 30 -2.32 -12.54 -4.72
C GLY A 30 -2.04 -13.61 -3.65
N VAL A 31 -0.78 -13.74 -3.24
CA VAL A 31 -0.39 -14.68 -2.17
C VAL A 31 -1.06 -14.30 -0.84
N MET A 32 -0.99 -13.02 -0.44
CA MET A 32 -1.59 -12.56 0.81
C MET A 32 -3.12 -12.71 0.81
N LEU A 33 -3.78 -12.41 -0.31
CA LEU A 33 -5.23 -12.57 -0.45
C LEU A 33 -5.66 -14.05 -0.38
N ALA A 34 -4.89 -14.97 -0.97
CA ALA A 34 -5.17 -16.40 -0.89
C ALA A 34 -5.12 -16.90 0.57
N VAL A 35 -4.08 -16.50 1.32
CA VAL A 35 -3.97 -16.84 2.76
C VAL A 35 -5.10 -16.20 3.57
N ALA A 36 -5.39 -14.92 3.33
CA ALA A 36 -6.46 -14.21 4.03
C ALA A 36 -7.84 -14.80 3.73
N CYS A 37 -8.08 -15.26 2.49
CA CYS A 37 -9.29 -15.94 2.07
C CYS A 37 -9.51 -17.23 2.89
N GLY A 38 -8.51 -18.11 2.94
CA GLY A 38 -8.61 -19.35 3.73
C GLY A 38 -8.82 -19.10 5.22
N LEU A 39 -8.17 -18.04 5.75
CA LEU A 39 -8.38 -17.64 7.14
C LEU A 39 -9.80 -17.10 7.38
N ALA A 40 -10.32 -16.26 6.49
CA ALA A 40 -11.68 -15.74 6.56
C ALA A 40 -12.70 -16.87 6.53
N GLU A 41 -12.57 -17.79 5.56
CA GLU A 41 -13.40 -19.00 5.43
C GLU A 41 -13.41 -19.81 6.74
N SER A 42 -12.23 -20.10 7.29
CA SER A 42 -12.11 -20.91 8.52
C SER A 42 -12.77 -20.27 9.75
N ARG A 43 -13.06 -18.96 9.67
CA ARG A 43 -13.71 -18.18 10.74
C ARG A 43 -15.17 -17.83 10.42
N GLY A 44 -15.72 -18.34 9.33
CA GLY A 44 -17.08 -18.01 8.89
C GLY A 44 -17.27 -16.56 8.46
N LEU A 45 -16.19 -15.88 8.04
CA LEU A 45 -16.22 -14.52 7.51
C LEU A 45 -16.36 -14.55 6.00
N ASN A 46 -17.09 -13.60 5.44
CA ASN A 46 -17.36 -13.51 4.00
C ASN A 46 -16.63 -12.34 3.31
N ARG A 47 -15.66 -11.71 3.97
CA ARG A 47 -14.97 -10.53 3.40
C ARG A 47 -13.53 -10.41 3.87
N VAL A 48 -12.66 -10.07 2.91
CA VAL A 48 -11.28 -9.61 3.13
C VAL A 48 -11.18 -8.16 2.69
N MET A 49 -10.54 -7.31 3.49
CA MET A 49 -10.27 -5.92 3.11
C MET A 49 -8.88 -5.79 2.49
N LEU A 50 -8.79 -5.03 1.40
CA LEU A 50 -7.53 -4.65 0.75
C LEU A 50 -7.46 -3.14 0.57
N ALA A 51 -6.33 -2.54 0.95
CA ALA A 51 -6.09 -1.09 0.84
C ALA A 51 -5.13 -0.75 -0.31
N ASN A 52 -5.34 -1.33 -1.50
CA ASN A 52 -4.70 -0.87 -2.72
C ASN A 52 -5.30 0.47 -3.18
N HIS A 53 -4.55 1.26 -3.94
CA HIS A 53 -4.98 2.59 -4.39
C HIS A 53 -4.58 2.87 -5.84
N GLY A 54 -5.14 3.96 -6.41
CA GLY A 54 -5.00 4.29 -7.83
C GLY A 54 -3.56 4.54 -8.31
N GLY A 55 -2.69 5.08 -7.45
CA GLY A 55 -1.30 5.37 -7.78
C GLY A 55 -0.43 4.13 -8.04
N ASP A 56 -0.82 2.97 -7.53
CA ASP A 56 -0.05 1.73 -7.65
C ASP A 56 -0.29 0.97 -8.96
N HIS A 57 -1.34 1.28 -9.72
CA HIS A 57 -1.78 0.49 -10.88
C HIS A 57 -0.74 0.37 -11.99
N THR A 58 0.10 1.39 -12.18
CA THR A 58 1.13 1.41 -13.23
C THR A 58 2.33 0.54 -12.90
N VAL A 59 2.64 0.39 -11.61
CA VAL A 59 3.85 -0.31 -11.13
C VAL A 59 3.53 -1.74 -10.70
N TYR A 60 2.41 -1.95 -10.01
CA TYR A 60 2.07 -3.23 -9.37
C TYR A 60 0.84 -3.85 -10.06
N PRO A 61 1.05 -4.88 -10.92
CA PRO A 61 -0.06 -5.53 -11.62
C PRO A 61 -1.15 -6.08 -10.70
N ASP A 62 -0.76 -6.55 -9.53
CA ASP A 62 -1.66 -7.12 -8.51
C ASP A 62 -2.34 -6.06 -7.61
N CYS A 63 -2.25 -4.77 -7.99
CA CYS A 63 -3.06 -3.67 -7.45
C CYS A 63 -4.14 -3.18 -8.42
N ARG A 64 -4.15 -3.66 -9.66
CA ARG A 64 -5.07 -3.20 -10.71
C ARG A 64 -6.51 -3.65 -10.45
N PRO A 65 -7.52 -2.85 -10.84
CA PRO A 65 -8.92 -3.21 -10.66
C PRO A 65 -9.31 -4.56 -11.25
N GLU A 66 -8.77 -4.89 -12.43
CA GLU A 66 -9.03 -6.15 -13.12
C GLU A 66 -8.52 -7.36 -12.32
N PHE A 67 -7.32 -7.23 -11.73
CA PHE A 67 -6.77 -8.26 -10.85
C PHE A 67 -7.64 -8.44 -9.59
N ILE A 68 -7.99 -7.34 -8.92
CA ILE A 68 -8.80 -7.37 -7.69
C ILE A 68 -10.17 -8.02 -7.97
N SER A 69 -10.82 -7.67 -9.09
CA SER A 69 -12.09 -8.27 -9.52
C SER A 69 -11.98 -9.77 -9.78
N ALA A 70 -10.96 -10.19 -10.55
CA ALA A 70 -10.73 -11.60 -10.85
C ALA A 70 -10.40 -12.43 -9.60
N MET A 71 -9.59 -11.87 -8.70
CA MET A 71 -9.23 -12.53 -7.44
C MET A 71 -10.43 -12.64 -6.50
N SER A 72 -11.27 -11.58 -6.39
CA SER A 72 -12.53 -11.64 -5.62
C SER A 72 -13.44 -12.74 -6.14
N GLN A 73 -13.62 -12.82 -7.46
CA GLN A 73 -14.44 -13.86 -8.08
C GLN A 73 -13.90 -15.28 -7.78
N ALA A 74 -12.57 -15.46 -7.88
CA ALA A 74 -11.94 -16.73 -7.56
C ALA A 74 -12.15 -17.12 -6.09
N MET A 75 -12.02 -16.17 -5.16
CA MET A 75 -12.25 -16.37 -3.73
C MET A 75 -13.72 -16.70 -3.44
N GLU A 76 -14.66 -15.94 -4.00
CA GLU A 76 -16.11 -16.13 -3.83
C GLU A 76 -16.59 -17.50 -4.33
N THR A 77 -16.07 -17.94 -5.47
CA THR A 77 -16.43 -19.24 -6.05
C THR A 77 -15.72 -20.44 -5.40
N GLY A 78 -14.59 -20.19 -4.76
CA GLY A 78 -13.75 -21.21 -4.11
C GLY A 78 -14.01 -21.42 -2.63
N THR A 79 -15.00 -20.72 -2.04
CA THR A 79 -15.33 -20.78 -0.61
C THR A 79 -16.84 -20.97 -0.38
N ASP A 80 -17.21 -21.71 0.65
CA ASP A 80 -18.63 -21.91 1.01
C ASP A 80 -19.27 -20.66 1.58
N THR A 81 -18.50 -19.80 2.27
CA THR A 81 -18.97 -18.52 2.81
C THR A 81 -18.93 -17.38 1.77
N HIS A 82 -18.54 -17.66 0.51
CA HIS A 82 -18.43 -16.71 -0.58
C HIS A 82 -17.56 -15.49 -0.19
N VAL A 83 -16.33 -15.76 0.24
CA VAL A 83 -15.39 -14.71 0.67
C VAL A 83 -15.04 -13.78 -0.48
N GLY A 84 -15.49 -12.54 -0.45
CA GLY A 84 -15.17 -11.50 -1.43
C GLY A 84 -14.12 -10.51 -0.95
N ILE A 85 -13.61 -9.68 -1.87
CA ILE A 85 -12.68 -8.58 -1.56
C ILE A 85 -13.44 -7.26 -1.47
N TRP A 86 -13.17 -6.50 -0.42
CA TRP A 86 -13.57 -5.10 -0.31
C TRP A 86 -12.33 -4.21 -0.39
N ALA A 87 -12.21 -3.47 -1.50
CA ALA A 87 -11.08 -2.60 -1.81
C ALA A 87 -11.55 -1.15 -2.03
N PRO A 88 -11.90 -0.42 -0.96
CA PRO A 88 -12.57 0.88 -1.05
C PRO A 88 -11.70 1.99 -1.64
N PHE A 89 -10.39 1.83 -1.65
CA PHE A 89 -9.44 2.87 -2.07
C PHE A 89 -8.89 2.68 -3.48
N THR A 90 -9.32 1.65 -4.21
CA THR A 90 -8.76 1.28 -5.53
C THR A 90 -8.74 2.45 -6.53
N GLY A 91 -9.74 3.32 -6.51
CA GLY A 91 -9.83 4.50 -7.39
C GLY A 91 -9.31 5.80 -6.77
N LEU A 92 -8.77 5.78 -5.55
CA LEU A 92 -8.36 6.98 -4.84
C LEU A 92 -6.86 7.24 -4.94
N THR A 93 -6.47 8.52 -4.83
CA THR A 93 -5.07 8.92 -4.61
C THR A 93 -4.71 8.81 -3.13
N LYS A 94 -3.41 8.76 -2.83
CA LYS A 94 -2.94 8.79 -1.43
C LYS A 94 -3.36 10.06 -0.69
N GLY A 95 -3.41 11.21 -1.36
CA GLY A 95 -3.92 12.45 -0.78
C GLY A 95 -5.40 12.36 -0.38
N GLN A 96 -6.24 11.76 -1.24
CA GLN A 96 -7.66 11.52 -0.91
C GLN A 96 -7.83 10.54 0.27
N ILE A 97 -7.01 9.49 0.31
CA ILE A 97 -7.00 8.55 1.45
C ILE A 97 -6.54 9.25 2.74
N ALA A 98 -5.52 10.09 2.65
CA ALA A 98 -5.05 10.87 3.78
C ALA A 98 -6.14 11.84 4.30
N ALA A 99 -6.90 12.48 3.41
CA ALA A 99 -8.03 13.34 3.78
C ALA A 99 -9.11 12.55 4.54
N ILE A 100 -9.48 11.36 4.07
CA ILE A 100 -10.42 10.46 4.76
C ILE A 100 -9.88 10.10 6.16
N GLY A 101 -8.60 9.76 6.25
CA GLY A 101 -7.97 9.44 7.53
C GLY A 101 -8.01 10.61 8.52
N LYS A 102 -7.79 11.85 8.03
CA LYS A 102 -7.93 13.06 8.84
C LYS A 102 -9.35 13.23 9.40
N GLU A 103 -10.38 13.01 8.57
CA GLU A 103 -11.79 13.06 9.02
C GLU A 103 -12.10 11.99 10.07
N LEU A 104 -11.43 10.84 10.00
CA LEU A 104 -11.53 9.75 10.97
C LEU A 104 -10.64 9.96 12.21
N GLY A 105 -9.90 11.06 12.31
CA GLY A 105 -9.04 11.39 13.45
C GLY A 105 -7.72 10.59 13.49
N ILE A 106 -7.23 10.10 12.36
CA ILE A 106 -5.94 9.40 12.28
C ILE A 106 -4.80 10.35 12.64
N ASP A 107 -4.01 9.99 13.63
CA ASP A 107 -2.73 10.63 13.93
C ASP A 107 -1.62 10.07 13.03
N TYR A 108 -1.25 10.85 12.01
CA TYR A 108 -0.24 10.43 11.05
C TYR A 108 1.18 10.34 11.63
N SER A 109 1.46 10.96 12.78
CA SER A 109 2.75 10.81 13.48
C SER A 109 3.01 9.38 13.93
N LEU A 110 1.95 8.58 14.14
CA LEU A 110 2.01 7.18 14.54
C LEU A 110 2.15 6.21 13.35
N THR A 111 2.16 6.72 12.11
CA THR A 111 2.24 5.89 10.90
C THR A 111 3.65 5.86 10.34
N TYR A 112 4.03 4.75 9.67
CA TYR A 112 5.37 4.55 9.12
C TYR A 112 5.32 4.19 7.63
N SER A 113 6.14 4.86 6.79
CA SER A 113 6.16 4.68 5.33
C SER A 113 7.53 4.32 4.76
N CYS A 114 8.63 4.58 5.48
CA CYS A 114 9.98 4.49 4.94
C CYS A 114 10.39 3.05 4.57
N TYR A 115 10.81 2.85 3.31
CA TYR A 115 11.29 1.54 2.83
C TYR A 115 12.70 1.19 3.30
N LYS A 116 13.51 2.18 3.71
CA LYS A 116 14.86 1.92 4.24
C LYS A 116 14.85 1.37 5.65
N GLY A 117 13.71 1.41 6.34
CA GLY A 117 13.61 0.99 7.74
C GLY A 117 14.22 2.01 8.70
N GLY A 118 14.49 1.59 9.93
CA GLY A 118 15.08 2.44 10.97
C GLY A 118 14.06 2.99 11.96
N LYS A 119 14.51 3.82 12.90
CA LYS A 119 13.67 4.43 13.94
C LYS A 119 12.89 5.64 13.44
N VAL A 120 13.44 6.34 12.45
CA VAL A 120 12.85 7.52 11.82
C VAL A 120 12.82 7.34 10.30
N HIS A 121 12.03 8.13 9.61
CA HIS A 121 11.95 8.12 8.15
C HIS A 121 13.24 8.68 7.55
N CYS A 122 13.79 8.07 6.48
CA CYS A 122 15.01 8.58 5.83
C CYS A 122 14.82 9.94 5.12
N GLY A 123 13.60 10.26 4.71
CA GLY A 123 13.26 11.49 3.99
C GLY A 123 13.58 11.50 2.50
N THR A 124 14.31 10.50 1.98
CA THR A 124 14.86 10.50 0.61
C THR A 124 14.33 9.38 -0.29
N CYS A 125 13.81 8.28 0.25
CA CYS A 125 13.22 7.22 -0.56
C CYS A 125 11.85 7.63 -1.12
N ALA A 126 11.43 6.98 -2.20
CA ALA A 126 10.20 7.30 -2.92
C ALA A 126 8.96 7.36 -2.01
N THR A 127 8.84 6.42 -1.05
CA THR A 127 7.70 6.39 -0.13
C THR A 127 7.71 7.50 0.93
N CYS A 128 8.89 8.04 1.30
CA CYS A 128 8.97 9.22 2.15
C CYS A 128 8.55 10.48 1.39
N ILE A 129 8.97 10.62 0.13
CA ILE A 129 8.58 11.73 -0.74
C ILE A 129 7.07 11.70 -0.97
N GLU A 130 6.54 10.56 -1.40
CA GLU A 130 5.12 10.37 -1.67
C GLU A 130 4.25 10.58 -0.41
N ARG A 131 4.76 10.23 0.78
CA ARG A 131 4.08 10.54 2.04
C ARG A 131 3.90 12.05 2.23
N ARG A 132 4.98 12.83 2.04
CA ARG A 132 4.92 14.29 2.17
C ARG A 132 3.94 14.91 1.17
N GLU A 133 4.01 14.46 -0.09
CA GLU A 133 3.08 14.90 -1.14
C GLU A 133 1.63 14.58 -0.78
N ALA A 134 1.33 13.36 -0.35
CA ALA A 134 -0.02 12.95 0.03
C ALA A 134 -0.59 13.74 1.23
N LEU A 135 0.22 14.01 2.25
CA LEU A 135 -0.21 14.81 3.40
C LEU A 135 -0.40 16.28 3.02
N LEU A 136 0.49 16.83 2.17
CA LEU A 136 0.36 18.19 1.64
C LEU A 136 -0.93 18.33 0.81
N ASP A 137 -1.20 17.41 -0.10
CA ASP A 137 -2.42 17.38 -0.93
C ASP A 137 -3.70 17.33 -0.08
N ALA A 138 -3.64 16.62 1.04
CA ALA A 138 -4.75 16.54 2.01
C ALA A 138 -4.86 17.76 2.95
N GLY A 139 -3.96 18.75 2.84
CA GLY A 139 -3.89 19.88 3.77
C GLY A 139 -3.60 19.46 5.22
N ILE A 140 -2.74 18.45 5.38
CA ILE A 140 -2.33 17.90 6.68
C ILE A 140 -0.89 18.35 6.93
N PHE A 141 -0.65 18.93 8.11
CA PHE A 141 0.72 19.21 8.55
C PHE A 141 1.44 17.90 8.87
N ASP A 142 2.59 17.68 8.23
CA ASP A 142 3.38 16.46 8.43
C ASP A 142 4.29 16.58 9.66
N ASN A 143 3.88 15.97 10.77
CA ASN A 143 4.65 15.90 12.01
C ASN A 143 5.72 14.80 12.00
N THR A 144 5.94 14.13 10.87
CA THR A 144 6.91 13.03 10.76
C THR A 144 8.34 13.55 10.95
N VAL A 145 9.12 12.85 11.76
CA VAL A 145 10.56 13.12 11.90
C VAL A 145 11.31 12.42 10.77
N TYR A 146 12.09 13.18 10.03
CA TYR A 146 12.94 12.69 8.94
C TYR A 146 14.41 12.87 9.27
N GLU A 147 15.27 11.90 8.86
CA GLU A 147 16.74 12.01 8.97
C GLU A 147 17.29 13.10 8.06
N LYS A 148 16.69 13.25 6.87
CA LYS A 148 17.05 14.29 5.89
C LYS A 148 15.79 15.04 5.48
N ASP A 149 15.83 16.36 5.63
CA ASP A 149 14.85 17.22 4.99
C ASP A 149 15.15 17.35 3.50
N MET A 150 14.07 17.40 2.68
CA MET A 150 14.25 17.75 1.26
C MET A 150 14.74 19.20 1.19
N GLN A 151 15.90 19.40 0.57
CA GLN A 151 16.40 20.73 0.20
C GLN A 151 15.59 21.27 -0.98
#